data_3ace349f669a22c56408f79705ff914d
#
_entry.id   3ace349f669a22c56408f79705ff914d
#
_cell.length_a   1.000
_cell.length_b   1.000
_cell.length_c   1.000
_cell.angle_alpha   90.00
_cell.angle_beta   90.00
_cell.angle_gamma   90.00
#
_symmetry.space_group_name_H-M   'P 1'
#
loop_
_entity.id
_entity.type
_entity.pdbx_description
1 polymer ?
#
loop_
_entity_poly.entity_id
_entity_poly.type
_entity_poly.pdbx_seq_one_letter_code
_entity_poly.pdbx_strand_id
1 'polypeptide(L)'
;MNPLRLFLLLVVLAGLAAGLSYLALRPSEDPTTILPEVTADALIPGNPEDLRVLRIERPRYGQRVSFELKDRSWRMTEPVDDEADVYALGTALEVIFGNDYRPALPIYLAQTAEQLGLDKPDVSIELEWADGTTSWLRIGAQEPAADFRVAERQEGQVRLPLASYRKLARAVQDWRNHRLHPFGVTLTEVAWEPTEGQPLRLRQQGQRWRLVEPIEAALSDPAHDMLLALLGARLIGMGLEEVPFDAWQAPIGQLNLYRGKEEVQIRFSTDFGVQTDRRPYSLTIDPLHMRFLSLPLEEIQSPFLLDFEPDQIASIGLEQGEKVGTFQRQSGSWADRQDRLLSAEEAGFLDALLRYGKEAMRGEPMPVPQEPHSGKVMFSISRQPKERGSAVLRWWVQSDGSILMSAQNSTEAYPSSVNFEAGVADFFRTVSQDSRQ
;
A
#
# COMPACT_ATOMS: atom_id res chain seq x y z
N MET A 1 -5.93 13.92 39.84
CA MET A 1 -6.20 12.59 39.26
C MET A 1 -5.21 11.60 39.88
N ASN A 2 -5.68 10.45 40.36
CA ASN A 2 -4.80 9.49 41.06
C ASN A 2 -3.79 8.92 40.05
N PRO A 3 -2.46 8.97 40.31
CA PRO A 3 -1.42 8.53 39.39
C PRO A 3 -1.60 7.06 38.93
N LEU A 4 -2.20 6.21 39.78
CA LEU A 4 -2.54 4.84 39.41
C LEU A 4 -3.61 4.75 38.32
N ARG A 5 -4.60 5.65 38.33
CA ARG A 5 -5.63 5.69 37.27
C ARG A 5 -5.09 6.21 35.94
N LEU A 6 -4.15 7.14 35.99
CA LEU A 6 -3.46 7.63 34.78
C LEU A 6 -2.59 6.55 34.16
N PHE A 7 -1.86 5.79 34.99
CA PHE A 7 -1.04 4.66 34.55
C PHE A 7 -1.91 3.56 33.91
N LEU A 8 -3.01 3.16 34.53
CA LEU A 8 -3.95 2.18 33.98
C LEU A 8 -4.57 2.64 32.64
N LEU A 9 -4.92 3.93 32.52
CA LEU A 9 -5.43 4.49 31.27
C LEU A 9 -4.38 4.43 30.14
N LEU A 10 -3.11 4.74 30.45
CA LEU A 10 -2.00 4.65 29.49
C LEU A 10 -1.74 3.21 29.03
N VAL A 11 -1.81 2.24 29.94
CA VAL A 11 -1.64 0.81 29.60
C VAL A 11 -2.78 0.32 28.71
N VAL A 12 -4.01 0.73 28.98
CA VAL A 12 -5.18 0.39 28.12
C VAL A 12 -5.06 1.03 26.74
N LEU A 13 -4.65 2.30 26.66
CA LEU A 13 -4.43 2.99 25.39
C LEU A 13 -3.27 2.37 24.59
N ALA A 14 -2.17 2.01 25.24
CA ALA A 14 -1.05 1.33 24.61
C ALA A 14 -1.45 -0.08 24.11
N GLY A 15 -2.26 -0.82 24.87
CA GLY A 15 -2.82 -2.11 24.46
C GLY A 15 -3.76 -2.00 23.27
N LEU A 16 -4.62 -0.98 23.24
CA LEU A 16 -5.50 -0.68 22.11
C LEU A 16 -4.70 -0.27 20.86
N ALA A 17 -3.70 0.59 21.01
CA ALA A 17 -2.84 0.99 19.90
C ALA A 17 -2.04 -0.20 19.34
N ALA A 18 -1.49 -1.07 20.20
CA ALA A 18 -0.80 -2.30 19.79
C ALA A 18 -1.77 -3.29 19.11
N GLY A 19 -3.00 -3.42 19.60
CA GLY A 19 -4.04 -4.26 19.01
C GLY A 19 -4.47 -3.75 17.62
N LEU A 20 -4.67 -2.45 17.47
CA LEU A 20 -4.99 -1.82 16.18
C LEU A 20 -3.82 -1.91 15.19
N SER A 21 -2.59 -1.72 15.65
CA SER A 21 -1.39 -1.90 14.83
C SER A 21 -1.21 -3.37 14.41
N TYR A 22 -1.49 -4.32 15.29
CA TYR A 22 -1.47 -5.75 14.97
C TYR A 22 -2.54 -6.12 13.94
N LEU A 23 -3.74 -5.54 14.03
CA LEU A 23 -4.81 -5.73 13.03
C LEU A 23 -4.48 -5.07 11.69
N ALA A 24 -3.82 -3.90 11.70
CA ALA A 24 -3.39 -3.20 10.50
C ALA A 24 -2.15 -3.83 9.82
N LEU A 25 -1.29 -4.50 10.62
CA LEU A 25 -0.08 -5.19 10.17
C LEU A 25 -0.28 -6.68 9.91
N ARG A 26 -1.49 -7.22 10.15
CA ARG A 26 -1.75 -8.57 9.65
C ARG A 26 -1.46 -8.55 8.15
N PRO A 27 -0.52 -9.39 7.68
CA PRO A 27 -0.43 -9.61 6.25
C PRO A 27 -1.84 -9.95 5.82
N SER A 28 -2.39 -9.20 4.87
CA SER A 28 -3.62 -9.55 4.19
C SER A 28 -3.40 -11.00 3.78
N GLU A 29 -4.02 -11.93 4.51
CA GLU A 29 -4.07 -13.31 4.07
C GLU A 29 -4.44 -13.22 2.61
N ASP A 30 -3.66 -13.85 1.74
CA ASP A 30 -3.95 -13.91 0.32
C ASP A 30 -5.47 -14.06 0.21
N PRO A 31 -6.17 -13.26 -0.62
CA PRO A 31 -7.61 -13.33 -0.73
C PRO A 31 -8.00 -14.63 -1.47
N THR A 32 -7.42 -15.73 -1.01
CA THR A 32 -7.79 -17.08 -1.39
C THR A 32 -9.12 -17.32 -0.75
N THR A 33 -10.15 -17.05 -1.57
CA THR A 33 -11.49 -17.59 -1.44
C THR A 33 -11.98 -17.63 0.01
N ILE A 34 -12.54 -16.51 0.49
CA ILE A 34 -13.32 -16.51 1.74
C ILE A 34 -14.58 -17.34 1.42
N LEU A 35 -14.47 -18.66 1.58
CA LEU A 35 -15.65 -19.51 1.57
C LEU A 35 -16.31 -19.38 2.93
N PRO A 36 -17.59 -19.04 2.98
CA PRO A 36 -18.32 -18.93 4.24
C PRO A 36 -18.44 -20.31 4.93
N GLU A 37 -18.47 -20.29 6.24
CA GLU A 37 -18.77 -21.48 7.03
C GLU A 37 -20.21 -21.94 6.75
N VAL A 38 -20.37 -23.19 6.33
CA VAL A 38 -21.68 -23.74 5.98
C VAL A 38 -22.48 -24.02 7.25
N THR A 39 -23.64 -23.44 7.36
CA THR A 39 -24.60 -23.76 8.40
C THR A 39 -25.54 -24.88 7.95
N ALA A 40 -25.99 -25.75 8.87
CA ALA A 40 -26.92 -26.82 8.56
C ALA A 40 -28.23 -26.33 7.91
N ASP A 41 -28.61 -25.08 8.18
CA ASP A 41 -29.82 -24.40 7.68
C ASP A 41 -29.45 -23.29 6.68
N ALA A 42 -28.58 -23.58 5.71
CA ALA A 42 -28.21 -22.61 4.68
C ALA A 42 -29.41 -22.19 3.81
N LEU A 43 -29.41 -20.95 3.31
CA LEU A 43 -30.44 -20.46 2.39
C LEU A 43 -30.47 -21.33 1.12
N ILE A 44 -29.30 -21.69 0.58
CA ILE A 44 -29.15 -22.72 -0.45
C ILE A 44 -28.23 -23.80 0.10
N PRO A 45 -28.73 -25.05 0.27
CA PRO A 45 -27.90 -26.17 0.72
C PRO A 45 -26.80 -26.49 -0.30
N GLY A 46 -25.61 -26.80 0.19
CA GLY A 46 -24.48 -27.22 -0.64
C GLY A 46 -23.14 -26.87 0.01
N ASN A 47 -22.07 -27.47 -0.48
CA ASN A 47 -20.73 -27.15 -0.03
C ASN A 47 -20.13 -26.05 -0.93
N PRO A 48 -19.77 -24.86 -0.40
CA PRO A 48 -19.16 -23.78 -1.17
C PRO A 48 -17.90 -24.20 -1.95
N GLU A 49 -17.16 -25.22 -1.47
CA GLU A 49 -15.96 -25.73 -2.15
C GLU A 49 -16.29 -26.43 -3.48
N ASP A 50 -17.51 -26.93 -3.63
CA ASP A 50 -17.99 -27.58 -4.85
C ASP A 50 -18.62 -26.60 -5.84
N LEU A 51 -18.81 -25.33 -5.46
CA LEU A 51 -19.35 -24.31 -6.36
C LEU A 51 -18.36 -23.99 -7.50
N ARG A 52 -18.83 -24.02 -8.74
CA ARG A 52 -18.01 -23.74 -9.93
C ARG A 52 -18.45 -22.47 -10.65
N VAL A 53 -19.77 -22.24 -10.74
CA VAL A 53 -20.33 -21.07 -11.39
C VAL A 53 -21.38 -20.43 -10.52
N LEU A 54 -21.37 -19.12 -10.43
CA LEU A 54 -22.40 -18.29 -9.82
C LEU A 54 -22.92 -17.31 -10.87
N ARG A 55 -24.22 -17.35 -11.17
CA ARG A 55 -24.88 -16.38 -12.05
C ARG A 55 -25.88 -15.58 -11.24
N ILE A 56 -25.84 -14.25 -11.41
CA ILE A 56 -26.78 -13.33 -10.76
C ILE A 56 -27.40 -12.45 -11.86
N GLU A 57 -28.71 -12.52 -11.99
CA GLU A 57 -29.46 -11.72 -12.93
C GLU A 57 -30.37 -10.73 -12.23
N ARG A 58 -30.49 -9.54 -12.79
CA ARG A 58 -31.45 -8.52 -12.39
C ARG A 58 -32.32 -8.17 -13.60
N PRO A 59 -33.35 -9.00 -13.91
CA PRO A 59 -34.09 -8.94 -15.17
C PRO A 59 -34.72 -7.57 -15.45
N ARG A 60 -35.19 -6.88 -14.40
CA ARG A 60 -35.78 -5.53 -14.51
C ARG A 60 -34.79 -4.47 -15.02
N TYR A 61 -33.51 -4.70 -14.83
CA TYR A 61 -32.45 -3.77 -15.23
C TYR A 61 -31.66 -4.27 -16.42
N GLY A 62 -32.01 -5.43 -16.97
CA GLY A 62 -31.26 -6.07 -18.04
C GLY A 62 -29.82 -6.41 -17.68
N GLN A 63 -29.54 -6.60 -16.37
CA GLN A 63 -28.20 -6.87 -15.87
C GLN A 63 -28.03 -8.35 -15.59
N ARG A 64 -26.89 -8.88 -16.04
CA ARG A 64 -26.44 -10.24 -15.73
C ARG A 64 -24.96 -10.21 -15.42
N VAL A 65 -24.57 -10.92 -14.39
CA VAL A 65 -23.17 -11.20 -14.05
C VAL A 65 -22.99 -12.70 -13.87
N SER A 66 -21.89 -13.22 -14.38
CA SER A 66 -21.50 -14.61 -14.23
C SER A 66 -20.09 -14.70 -13.70
N PHE A 67 -19.87 -15.59 -12.75
CA PHE A 67 -18.57 -15.82 -12.14
C PHE A 67 -18.20 -17.28 -12.26
N GLU A 68 -16.94 -17.55 -12.57
CA GLU A 68 -16.36 -18.89 -12.60
C GLU A 68 -15.19 -18.98 -11.63
N LEU A 69 -15.07 -20.09 -10.91
CA LEU A 69 -13.94 -20.40 -10.08
C LEU A 69 -12.85 -21.08 -10.92
N LYS A 70 -11.76 -20.34 -11.22
CA LYS A 70 -10.58 -20.83 -11.96
C LYS A 70 -9.34 -20.69 -11.07
N ASP A 71 -8.55 -21.73 -10.93
CA ASP A 71 -7.28 -21.71 -10.20
C ASP A 71 -7.40 -21.12 -8.77
N ARG A 72 -8.49 -21.45 -8.06
CA ARG A 72 -8.87 -20.93 -6.73
C ARG A 72 -9.17 -19.43 -6.70
N SER A 73 -9.39 -18.81 -7.85
CA SER A 73 -9.73 -17.40 -8.00
C SER A 73 -11.07 -17.25 -8.74
N TRP A 74 -11.92 -16.38 -8.25
CA TRP A 74 -13.17 -16.05 -8.91
C TRP A 74 -12.96 -15.00 -10.00
N ARG A 75 -13.36 -15.31 -11.22
CA ARG A 75 -13.40 -14.36 -12.33
C ARG A 75 -14.84 -14.08 -12.73
N MET A 76 -15.13 -12.83 -13.03
CA MET A 76 -16.34 -12.47 -13.76
C MET A 76 -16.13 -12.84 -15.23
N THR A 77 -17.09 -13.60 -15.81
CA THR A 77 -17.07 -14.02 -17.22
C THR A 77 -18.12 -13.31 -18.05
N GLU A 78 -19.14 -12.74 -17.40
CA GLU A 78 -20.19 -11.92 -18.02
C GLU A 78 -20.52 -10.73 -17.12
N PRO A 79 -20.80 -9.54 -17.68
CA PRO A 79 -20.79 -9.17 -19.10
C PRO A 79 -19.38 -8.92 -19.66
N VAL A 80 -18.35 -9.00 -18.84
CA VAL A 80 -16.95 -8.79 -19.22
C VAL A 80 -16.08 -9.83 -18.53
N ASP A 81 -14.98 -10.22 -19.16
CA ASP A 81 -13.98 -11.11 -18.52
C ASP A 81 -13.03 -10.29 -17.66
N ASP A 82 -13.32 -10.19 -16.36
CA ASP A 82 -12.58 -9.33 -15.43
C ASP A 82 -12.36 -10.02 -14.08
N GLU A 83 -11.50 -9.44 -13.24
CA GLU A 83 -11.33 -9.86 -11.85
C GLU A 83 -12.60 -9.54 -11.04
N ALA A 84 -13.11 -10.50 -10.30
CA ALA A 84 -14.21 -10.26 -9.36
C ALA A 84 -13.73 -9.51 -8.10
N ASP A 85 -14.60 -8.64 -7.55
CA ASP A 85 -14.39 -8.09 -6.22
C ASP A 85 -14.64 -9.18 -5.18
N VAL A 86 -13.55 -9.64 -4.54
CA VAL A 86 -13.59 -10.76 -3.58
C VAL A 86 -14.48 -10.44 -2.38
N TYR A 87 -14.52 -9.18 -1.94
CA TYR A 87 -15.37 -8.76 -0.83
C TYR A 87 -16.85 -8.76 -1.22
N ALA A 88 -17.17 -8.21 -2.39
CA ALA A 88 -18.54 -8.21 -2.91
C ALA A 88 -19.07 -9.64 -3.08
N LEU A 89 -18.24 -10.50 -3.69
CA LEU A 89 -18.57 -11.91 -3.89
C LEU A 89 -18.66 -12.68 -2.58
N GLY A 90 -17.70 -12.49 -1.67
CA GLY A 90 -17.71 -13.12 -0.35
C GLY A 90 -18.98 -12.80 0.44
N THR A 91 -19.39 -11.51 0.48
CA THR A 91 -20.64 -11.12 1.15
C THR A 91 -21.90 -11.67 0.49
N ALA A 92 -21.89 -11.91 -0.81
CA ALA A 92 -23.00 -12.58 -1.50
C ALA A 92 -23.05 -14.08 -1.15
N LEU A 93 -21.90 -14.74 -1.15
CA LEU A 93 -21.79 -16.16 -0.73
C LEU A 93 -22.18 -16.36 0.73
N GLU A 94 -21.82 -15.40 1.63
CA GLU A 94 -22.29 -15.42 3.02
C GLU A 94 -23.82 -15.41 3.12
N VAL A 95 -24.52 -14.66 2.27
CA VAL A 95 -25.98 -14.66 2.23
C VAL A 95 -26.51 -16.00 1.70
N ILE A 96 -25.92 -16.50 0.61
CA ILE A 96 -26.36 -17.71 -0.09
C ILE A 96 -26.18 -18.95 0.80
N PHE A 97 -25.06 -19.06 1.50
CA PHE A 97 -24.73 -20.21 2.36
C PHE A 97 -25.01 -19.96 3.83
N GLY A 98 -25.51 -18.76 4.17
CA GLY A 98 -25.94 -18.40 5.52
C GLY A 98 -27.39 -18.82 5.82
N ASN A 99 -27.80 -18.59 7.05
CA ASN A 99 -29.14 -18.85 7.56
C ASN A 99 -29.93 -17.58 7.92
N ASP A 100 -29.51 -16.43 7.39
CA ASP A 100 -30.17 -15.14 7.62
C ASP A 100 -31.43 -15.00 6.75
N TYR A 101 -32.40 -15.87 6.99
CA TYR A 101 -33.73 -15.83 6.37
C TYR A 101 -34.81 -16.26 7.37
N ARG A 102 -36.07 -16.09 7.02
CA ARG A 102 -37.23 -16.47 7.83
C ARG A 102 -38.16 -17.35 7.00
N PRO A 103 -38.93 -18.27 7.60
CA PRO A 103 -39.98 -18.97 6.89
C PRO A 103 -40.99 -18.02 6.25
N ALA A 104 -41.54 -18.40 5.12
CA ALA A 104 -42.61 -17.65 4.48
C ALA A 104 -43.84 -17.57 5.42
N LEU A 105 -44.55 -16.43 5.36
CA LEU A 105 -45.81 -16.30 6.08
C LEU A 105 -46.90 -17.09 5.32
N PRO A 106 -47.88 -17.67 6.04
CA PRO A 106 -48.97 -18.42 5.42
C PRO A 106 -49.73 -17.65 4.33
N ILE A 107 -49.83 -16.34 4.46
CA ILE A 107 -50.49 -15.48 3.48
C ILE A 107 -49.73 -15.48 2.12
N TYR A 108 -48.40 -15.67 2.10
CA TYR A 108 -47.63 -15.74 0.86
C TYR A 108 -47.74 -17.08 0.16
N LEU A 109 -47.89 -18.15 0.94
CA LEU A 109 -48.10 -19.51 0.39
C LEU A 109 -49.42 -19.65 -0.39
N ALA A 110 -50.37 -18.71 -0.14
CA ALA A 110 -51.65 -18.67 -0.85
C ALA A 110 -51.64 -17.75 -2.08
N GLN A 111 -50.56 -17.03 -2.34
CA GLN A 111 -50.44 -16.08 -3.45
C GLN A 111 -49.75 -16.73 -4.67
N THR A 112 -50.04 -16.21 -5.85
CA THR A 112 -49.39 -16.67 -7.07
C THR A 112 -47.97 -16.10 -7.20
N ALA A 113 -47.12 -16.74 -7.99
CA ALA A 113 -45.76 -16.23 -8.28
C ALA A 113 -45.78 -14.79 -8.85
N GLU A 114 -46.79 -14.47 -9.68
CA GLU A 114 -46.98 -13.13 -10.20
C GLU A 114 -47.28 -12.11 -9.12
N GLN A 115 -48.16 -12.41 -8.17
CA GLN A 115 -48.48 -11.52 -7.02
C GLN A 115 -47.28 -11.28 -6.13
N LEU A 116 -46.40 -12.26 -6.01
CA LEU A 116 -45.18 -12.20 -5.24
C LEU A 116 -43.99 -11.62 -6.02
N GLY A 117 -44.18 -11.34 -7.32
CA GLY A 117 -43.12 -10.86 -8.22
C GLY A 117 -42.03 -11.90 -8.51
N LEU A 118 -42.35 -13.19 -8.34
CA LEU A 118 -41.42 -14.31 -8.54
C LEU A 118 -41.41 -14.83 -9.99
N ASP A 119 -42.41 -14.49 -10.78
CA ASP A 119 -42.46 -14.71 -12.22
C ASP A 119 -41.51 -13.80 -13.00
N LYS A 120 -41.30 -12.58 -12.47
CA LYS A 120 -40.31 -11.59 -12.94
C LYS A 120 -39.51 -11.08 -11.73
N PRO A 121 -38.60 -11.90 -11.23
CA PRO A 121 -37.89 -11.57 -10.00
C PRO A 121 -37.01 -10.33 -10.13
N ASP A 122 -36.80 -9.61 -9.02
CA ASP A 122 -35.84 -8.51 -8.98
C ASP A 122 -34.42 -9.01 -9.10
N VAL A 123 -34.14 -10.18 -8.48
CA VAL A 123 -32.86 -10.89 -8.56
C VAL A 123 -33.13 -12.37 -8.76
N SER A 124 -32.45 -12.98 -9.71
CA SER A 124 -32.39 -14.43 -9.91
C SER A 124 -30.94 -14.90 -9.75
N ILE A 125 -30.71 -15.90 -8.95
CA ILE A 125 -29.39 -16.49 -8.70
C ILE A 125 -29.43 -17.95 -9.13
N GLU A 126 -28.41 -18.38 -9.86
CA GLU A 126 -28.17 -19.75 -10.24
C GLU A 126 -26.76 -20.16 -9.81
N LEU A 127 -26.65 -21.29 -9.17
CA LEU A 127 -25.39 -21.92 -8.76
C LEU A 127 -25.22 -23.21 -9.53
N GLU A 128 -24.04 -23.42 -10.09
CA GLU A 128 -23.65 -24.67 -10.75
C GLU A 128 -22.54 -25.34 -9.95
N TRP A 129 -22.78 -26.57 -9.57
CA TRP A 129 -21.88 -27.35 -8.72
C TRP A 129 -20.90 -28.18 -9.55
N ALA A 130 -19.85 -28.69 -8.90
CA ALA A 130 -18.82 -29.50 -9.56
C ALA A 130 -19.33 -30.80 -10.19
N ASP A 131 -20.46 -31.34 -9.71
CA ASP A 131 -21.13 -32.51 -10.26
C ASP A 131 -22.08 -32.18 -11.42
N GLY A 132 -22.18 -30.90 -11.82
CA GLY A 132 -23.06 -30.41 -12.89
C GLY A 132 -24.51 -30.19 -12.43
N THR A 133 -24.85 -30.39 -11.19
CA THR A 133 -26.18 -30.05 -10.66
C THR A 133 -26.32 -28.55 -10.49
N THR A 134 -27.56 -28.03 -10.47
CA THR A 134 -27.84 -26.62 -10.30
C THR A 134 -28.78 -26.36 -9.12
N SER A 135 -28.56 -25.25 -8.45
CA SER A 135 -29.47 -24.69 -7.43
C SER A 135 -29.84 -23.28 -7.79
N TRP A 136 -30.99 -22.82 -7.35
CA TRP A 136 -31.45 -21.49 -7.69
C TRP A 136 -32.16 -20.78 -6.55
N LEU A 137 -32.16 -19.44 -6.60
CA LEU A 137 -32.90 -18.53 -5.72
C LEU A 137 -33.50 -17.41 -6.55
N ARG A 138 -34.80 -17.16 -6.41
CA ARG A 138 -35.53 -16.02 -7.00
C ARG A 138 -35.99 -15.08 -5.91
N ILE A 139 -35.76 -13.80 -6.04
CA ILE A 139 -36.15 -12.79 -5.07
C ILE A 139 -37.14 -11.83 -5.73
N GLY A 140 -38.34 -11.81 -5.19
CA GLY A 140 -39.47 -11.08 -5.72
C GLY A 140 -39.71 -9.73 -5.02
N ALA A 141 -40.99 -9.42 -4.79
CA ALA A 141 -41.44 -8.17 -4.24
C ALA A 141 -40.98 -7.95 -2.77
N GLN A 142 -40.85 -6.68 -2.41
CA GLN A 142 -40.69 -6.29 -1.01
C GLN A 142 -42.03 -6.39 -0.27
N GLU A 143 -42.00 -6.93 0.92
CA GLU A 143 -43.17 -6.95 1.81
C GLU A 143 -43.61 -5.54 2.16
N PRO A 144 -44.91 -5.24 2.10
CA PRO A 144 -45.42 -3.97 2.60
C PRO A 144 -45.09 -3.78 4.08
N ALA A 145 -44.53 -2.64 4.42
CA ALA A 145 -44.19 -2.26 5.81
C ALA A 145 -43.26 -3.21 6.55
N ALA A 146 -42.44 -4.00 5.84
CA ALA A 146 -41.47 -4.92 6.42
C ALA A 146 -40.10 -4.78 5.77
N ASP A 147 -39.03 -5.09 6.55
CA ASP A 147 -37.65 -5.10 6.07
C ASP A 147 -37.26 -6.46 5.44
N PHE A 148 -38.19 -7.07 4.71
CA PHE A 148 -38.04 -8.37 4.07
C PHE A 148 -38.48 -8.32 2.61
N ARG A 149 -37.92 -9.27 1.83
CA ARG A 149 -38.41 -9.63 0.50
C ARG A 149 -38.85 -11.08 0.45
N VAL A 150 -39.87 -11.35 -0.32
CA VAL A 150 -40.26 -12.72 -0.60
C VAL A 150 -39.23 -13.33 -1.55
N ALA A 151 -38.77 -14.51 -1.23
CA ALA A 151 -37.84 -15.28 -2.06
C ALA A 151 -38.33 -16.71 -2.20
N GLU A 152 -37.96 -17.36 -3.29
CA GLU A 152 -38.27 -18.76 -3.60
C GLU A 152 -36.98 -19.50 -3.92
N ARG A 153 -36.83 -20.68 -3.37
CA ARG A 153 -35.74 -21.62 -3.61
C ARG A 153 -36.32 -23.03 -3.86
N GLN A 154 -35.48 -23.98 -4.22
CA GLN A 154 -35.93 -25.36 -4.53
C GLN A 154 -36.79 -25.98 -3.41
N GLU A 155 -36.50 -25.70 -2.14
CA GLU A 155 -37.21 -26.23 -0.99
C GLU A 155 -38.45 -25.42 -0.61
N GLY A 156 -38.74 -24.34 -1.31
CA GLY A 156 -39.95 -23.52 -1.09
C GLY A 156 -39.66 -22.04 -0.83
N GLN A 157 -40.72 -21.33 -0.43
CA GLN A 157 -40.67 -19.90 -0.22
C GLN A 157 -40.12 -19.51 1.15
N VAL A 158 -39.33 -18.43 1.17
CA VAL A 158 -38.72 -17.85 2.37
C VAL A 158 -38.84 -16.33 2.33
N ARG A 159 -38.47 -15.70 3.44
CA ARG A 159 -38.39 -14.23 3.57
C ARG A 159 -36.93 -13.86 3.80
N LEU A 160 -36.37 -13.09 2.87
CA LEU A 160 -35.00 -12.62 2.92
C LEU A 160 -34.93 -11.20 3.47
N PRO A 161 -34.10 -10.89 4.48
CA PRO A 161 -33.91 -9.53 4.97
C PRO A 161 -33.47 -8.58 3.86
N LEU A 162 -33.94 -7.33 3.90
CA LEU A 162 -33.58 -6.30 2.92
C LEU A 162 -32.07 -6.04 2.90
N ALA A 163 -31.39 -6.16 4.05
CA ALA A 163 -29.92 -6.04 4.14
C ALA A 163 -29.23 -7.14 3.32
N SER A 164 -29.68 -8.39 3.41
CA SER A 164 -29.16 -9.53 2.66
C SER A 164 -29.48 -9.42 1.16
N TYR A 165 -30.69 -8.98 0.81
CA TYR A 165 -31.04 -8.65 -0.57
C TYR A 165 -30.09 -7.62 -1.19
N ARG A 166 -29.75 -6.54 -0.49
CA ARG A 166 -28.86 -5.49 -1.01
C ARG A 166 -27.44 -6.00 -1.33
N LYS A 167 -26.97 -7.02 -0.62
CA LYS A 167 -25.68 -7.67 -0.89
C LYS A 167 -25.72 -8.46 -2.22
N LEU A 168 -26.89 -8.91 -2.66
CA LEU A 168 -27.10 -9.68 -3.89
C LEU A 168 -27.49 -8.79 -5.07
N ALA A 169 -28.20 -7.68 -4.82
CA ALA A 169 -28.77 -6.78 -5.84
C ALA A 169 -27.82 -5.64 -6.23
N ARG A 170 -26.54 -5.92 -6.40
CA ARG A 170 -25.51 -4.91 -6.76
C ARG A 170 -25.54 -4.59 -8.25
N ALA A 171 -25.02 -3.43 -8.64
CA ALA A 171 -24.78 -3.09 -10.03
C ALA A 171 -23.58 -3.90 -10.57
N VAL A 172 -23.48 -4.04 -11.90
CA VAL A 172 -22.40 -4.83 -12.54
C VAL A 172 -21.01 -4.37 -12.10
N GLN A 173 -20.80 -3.08 -12.05
CA GLN A 173 -19.51 -2.49 -11.65
C GLN A 173 -19.12 -2.82 -10.22
N ASP A 174 -20.08 -2.97 -9.28
CA ASP A 174 -19.81 -3.25 -7.87
C ASP A 174 -19.32 -4.69 -7.65
N TRP A 175 -19.39 -5.53 -8.66
CA TRP A 175 -18.89 -6.90 -8.65
C TRP A 175 -17.48 -7.04 -9.20
N ARG A 176 -16.94 -5.98 -9.83
CA ARG A 176 -15.60 -5.96 -10.43
C ARG A 176 -14.57 -5.50 -9.41
N ASN A 177 -13.35 -5.99 -9.50
CA ASN A 177 -12.26 -5.54 -8.66
C ASN A 177 -11.94 -4.07 -8.95
N HIS A 178 -12.08 -3.20 -7.94
CA HIS A 178 -11.80 -1.77 -8.07
C HIS A 178 -10.32 -1.41 -7.85
N ARG A 179 -9.45 -2.36 -7.58
CA ARG A 179 -8.02 -2.05 -7.40
C ARG A 179 -7.38 -1.70 -8.73
N LEU A 180 -6.50 -0.71 -8.71
CA LEU A 180 -5.73 -0.30 -9.88
C LEU A 180 -4.81 -1.45 -10.38
N HIS A 181 -4.27 -2.24 -9.46
CA HIS A 181 -3.39 -3.37 -9.75
C HIS A 181 -3.55 -4.50 -8.71
N PRO A 182 -3.17 -5.75 -9.05
CA PRO A 182 -3.40 -6.91 -8.19
C PRO A 182 -2.40 -7.07 -7.03
N PHE A 183 -1.25 -6.37 -7.05
CA PHE A 183 -0.13 -6.67 -6.16
C PHE A 183 -0.30 -6.17 -4.72
N GLY A 184 -1.22 -5.22 -4.47
CA GLY A 184 -1.41 -4.64 -3.15
C GLY A 184 -0.10 -4.07 -2.56
N VAL A 185 0.22 -4.45 -1.32
CA VAL A 185 1.41 -3.98 -0.59
C VAL A 185 2.69 -4.78 -0.89
N THR A 186 2.65 -5.77 -1.78
CA THR A 186 3.79 -6.64 -2.08
C THR A 186 4.63 -6.16 -3.26
N LEU A 187 4.42 -4.95 -3.73
CA LEU A 187 5.23 -4.31 -4.76
C LEU A 187 6.68 -4.15 -4.30
N THR A 188 7.61 -4.41 -5.21
CA THR A 188 9.07 -4.27 -4.95
C THR A 188 9.69 -3.12 -5.71
N GLU A 189 9.14 -2.79 -6.89
CA GLU A 189 9.67 -1.73 -7.75
C GLU A 189 8.54 -1.08 -8.55
N VAL A 190 8.72 0.21 -8.84
CA VAL A 190 7.83 1.04 -9.68
C VAL A 190 8.69 1.80 -10.67
N ALA A 191 8.36 1.73 -11.96
CA ALA A 191 8.99 2.56 -12.98
C ALA A 191 7.91 3.42 -13.66
N TRP A 192 8.12 4.73 -13.69
CA TRP A 192 7.28 5.68 -14.42
C TRP A 192 8.00 6.15 -15.67
N GLU A 193 7.40 5.93 -16.81
CA GLU A 193 7.89 6.33 -18.13
C GLU A 193 6.93 7.37 -18.72
N PRO A 194 7.15 8.66 -18.46
CA PRO A 194 6.32 9.72 -19.03
C PRO A 194 6.54 9.82 -20.55
N THR A 195 5.49 10.23 -21.29
CA THR A 195 5.62 10.54 -22.73
C THR A 195 6.54 11.74 -22.94
N GLU A 196 6.49 12.71 -22.02
CA GLU A 196 7.36 13.87 -22.00
C GLU A 196 7.99 13.98 -20.61
N GLY A 197 9.31 14.18 -20.53
CA GLY A 197 10.03 14.31 -19.27
C GLY A 197 11.01 13.17 -19.01
N GLN A 198 11.44 13.07 -17.75
CA GLN A 198 12.46 12.13 -17.33
C GLN A 198 11.82 10.90 -16.68
N PRO A 199 12.23 9.67 -17.07
CA PRO A 199 11.75 8.47 -16.44
C PRO A 199 12.21 8.39 -14.97
N LEU A 200 11.38 7.77 -14.15
CA LEU A 200 11.64 7.56 -12.73
C LEU A 200 11.60 6.07 -12.42
N ARG A 201 12.54 5.61 -11.62
CA ARG A 201 12.50 4.25 -11.07
C ARG A 201 12.60 4.32 -9.55
N LEU A 202 11.69 3.62 -8.88
CA LEU A 202 11.57 3.60 -7.42
C LEU A 202 11.65 2.15 -6.95
N ARG A 203 12.35 1.94 -5.84
CA ARG A 203 12.46 0.60 -5.22
C ARG A 203 12.04 0.66 -3.76
N GLN A 204 11.30 -0.34 -3.33
CA GLN A 204 10.92 -0.47 -1.93
C GLN A 204 12.12 -0.96 -1.09
N GLN A 205 12.42 -0.23 -0.02
CA GLN A 205 13.42 -0.61 0.97
C GLN A 205 12.77 -0.59 2.37
N GLY A 206 12.44 -1.78 2.88
CA GLY A 206 11.63 -1.90 4.09
C GLY A 206 10.22 -1.33 3.88
N GLN A 207 9.84 -0.33 4.67
CA GLN A 207 8.53 0.33 4.53
C GLN A 207 8.57 1.61 3.70
N ARG A 208 9.71 2.02 3.20
CA ARG A 208 9.87 3.26 2.43
C ARG A 208 10.23 2.98 0.98
N TRP A 209 9.80 3.87 0.11
CA TRP A 209 10.19 3.90 -1.29
C TRP A 209 11.38 4.83 -1.48
N ARG A 210 12.32 4.43 -2.32
CA ARG A 210 13.49 5.24 -2.70
C ARG A 210 13.52 5.42 -4.21
N LEU A 211 13.88 6.60 -4.64
CA LEU A 211 14.25 6.88 -6.03
C LEU A 211 15.61 6.22 -6.30
N VAL A 212 15.73 5.46 -7.41
CA VAL A 212 16.97 4.82 -7.86
C VAL A 212 17.42 5.32 -9.21
N GLU A 213 16.52 5.88 -10.00
CA GLU A 213 16.79 6.57 -11.26
C GLU A 213 15.85 7.77 -11.37
N PRO A 214 16.34 8.94 -11.87
CA PRO A 214 17.65 9.20 -12.45
C PRO A 214 18.78 9.39 -11.43
N ILE A 215 18.44 9.56 -10.17
CA ILE A 215 19.40 9.74 -9.08
C ILE A 215 19.00 8.86 -7.89
N GLU A 216 19.96 8.43 -7.10
CA GLU A 216 19.63 7.71 -5.86
C GLU A 216 19.30 8.70 -4.74
N ALA A 217 18.04 8.69 -4.27
CA ALA A 217 17.56 9.59 -3.25
C ALA A 217 16.41 8.96 -2.43
N ALA A 218 16.22 9.43 -1.19
CA ALA A 218 14.96 9.23 -0.49
C ALA A 218 13.86 10.04 -1.18
N LEU A 219 12.61 9.60 -1.08
CA LEU A 219 11.48 10.43 -1.46
C LEU A 219 11.23 11.49 -0.39
N SER A 220 10.74 12.66 -0.81
CA SER A 220 10.13 13.61 0.11
C SER A 220 8.87 12.99 0.74
N ASP A 221 8.53 13.37 1.97
CA ASP A 221 7.33 12.81 2.62
C ASP A 221 6.06 13.06 1.80
N PRO A 222 5.81 14.26 1.22
CA PRO A 222 4.66 14.46 0.33
C PRO A 222 4.66 13.54 -0.91
N ALA A 223 5.81 13.35 -1.55
CA ALA A 223 5.91 12.47 -2.73
C ALA A 223 5.69 11.01 -2.36
N HIS A 224 6.19 10.58 -1.19
CA HIS A 224 5.95 9.24 -0.67
C HIS A 224 4.45 9.00 -0.43
N ASP A 225 3.74 9.94 0.22
CA ASP A 225 2.31 9.85 0.47
C ASP A 225 1.49 9.82 -0.84
N MET A 226 1.87 10.67 -1.81
CA MET A 226 1.22 10.69 -3.14
C MET A 226 1.47 9.40 -3.91
N LEU A 227 2.66 8.82 -3.84
CA LEU A 227 2.96 7.51 -4.43
C LEU A 227 2.10 6.41 -3.79
N LEU A 228 2.02 6.36 -2.47
CA LEU A 228 1.17 5.40 -1.78
C LEU A 228 -0.31 5.58 -2.14
N ALA A 229 -0.78 6.82 -2.26
CA ALA A 229 -2.12 7.12 -2.71
C ALA A 229 -2.39 6.61 -4.14
N LEU A 230 -1.43 6.79 -5.06
CA LEU A 230 -1.51 6.25 -6.43
C LEU A 230 -1.54 4.72 -6.43
N LEU A 231 -0.62 4.07 -5.70
CA LEU A 231 -0.55 2.61 -5.63
C LEU A 231 -1.77 1.99 -4.92
N GLY A 232 -2.39 2.72 -3.99
CA GLY A 232 -3.63 2.33 -3.33
C GLY A 232 -4.90 2.78 -4.05
N ALA A 233 -4.79 3.40 -5.22
CA ALA A 233 -5.92 3.98 -5.93
C ALA A 233 -7.00 2.95 -6.28
N ARG A 234 -8.25 3.38 -6.16
CA ARG A 234 -9.41 2.61 -6.60
C ARG A 234 -9.98 3.21 -7.87
N LEU A 235 -10.40 2.33 -8.76
CA LEU A 235 -11.12 2.69 -9.97
C LEU A 235 -12.50 3.25 -9.60
N ILE A 236 -12.84 4.41 -10.13
CA ILE A 236 -14.15 5.06 -9.93
C ILE A 236 -15.09 4.87 -11.12
N GLY A 237 -14.54 4.55 -12.29
CA GLY A 237 -15.30 4.20 -13.48
C GLY A 237 -14.67 3.01 -14.19
N MET A 238 -15.53 2.10 -14.69
CA MET A 238 -15.10 0.89 -15.38
C MET A 238 -16.03 0.64 -16.57
N GLY A 239 -15.51 0.88 -17.78
CA GLY A 239 -16.22 0.58 -19.03
C GLY A 239 -16.48 -0.91 -19.22
N LEU A 240 -17.42 -1.22 -20.10
CA LEU A 240 -17.77 -2.59 -20.49
C LEU A 240 -17.23 -2.93 -21.89
N GLU A 241 -16.82 -1.93 -22.66
CA GLU A 241 -16.24 -2.11 -23.98
C GLU A 241 -14.75 -2.41 -23.88
N GLU A 242 -14.31 -3.41 -24.61
CA GLU A 242 -12.89 -3.74 -24.72
C GLU A 242 -12.16 -2.70 -25.54
N VAL A 243 -11.06 -2.20 -25.02
CA VAL A 243 -10.14 -1.28 -25.69
C VAL A 243 -8.76 -1.94 -25.69
N PRO A 244 -8.23 -2.33 -26.87
CA PRO A 244 -6.89 -2.93 -26.93
C PRO A 244 -5.83 -2.02 -26.30
N PHE A 245 -4.93 -2.60 -25.49
CA PHE A 245 -3.91 -1.84 -24.75
C PHE A 245 -3.05 -0.95 -25.67
N ASP A 246 -2.76 -1.44 -26.88
CA ASP A 246 -1.96 -0.69 -27.86
C ASP A 246 -2.75 0.31 -28.68
N ALA A 247 -4.08 0.25 -28.65
CA ALA A 247 -4.94 1.17 -29.40
C ALA A 247 -5.21 2.50 -28.68
N TRP A 248 -4.74 2.64 -27.44
CA TRP A 248 -4.99 3.83 -26.62
C TRP A 248 -4.15 5.02 -27.10
N GLN A 249 -4.85 6.06 -27.54
CA GLN A 249 -4.21 7.24 -28.13
C GLN A 249 -3.75 8.21 -27.05
N ALA A 250 -2.56 8.78 -27.23
CA ALA A 250 -1.96 9.85 -26.44
C ALA A 250 -1.93 9.59 -24.90
N PRO A 251 -1.27 8.53 -24.42
CA PRO A 251 -1.00 8.39 -22.99
C PRO A 251 -0.06 9.51 -22.55
N ILE A 252 -0.22 10.00 -21.32
CA ILE A 252 0.76 10.90 -20.68
C ILE A 252 2.00 10.13 -20.21
N GLY A 253 1.90 8.82 -20.08
CA GLY A 253 3.00 7.92 -19.72
C GLY A 253 2.50 6.54 -19.33
N GLN A 254 3.46 5.68 -19.02
CA GLN A 254 3.26 4.30 -18.59
C GLN A 254 3.92 4.06 -17.23
N LEU A 255 3.17 3.44 -16.32
CA LEU A 255 3.65 2.99 -15.01
C LEU A 255 3.82 1.48 -15.06
N ASN A 256 5.03 1.00 -14.84
CA ASN A 256 5.36 -0.41 -14.73
C ASN A 256 5.53 -0.77 -13.26
N LEU A 257 4.74 -1.72 -12.78
CA LEU A 257 4.72 -2.19 -11.40
C LEU A 257 5.29 -3.60 -11.33
N TYR A 258 6.22 -3.84 -10.41
CA TYR A 258 6.91 -5.12 -10.30
C TYR A 258 6.72 -5.77 -8.93
N ARG A 259 6.47 -7.09 -8.96
CA ARG A 259 6.51 -7.98 -7.81
C ARG A 259 7.41 -9.18 -8.14
N GLY A 260 8.70 -9.06 -7.81
CA GLY A 260 9.69 -10.04 -8.23
C GLY A 260 9.83 -10.11 -9.76
N LYS A 261 9.34 -11.20 -10.38
CA LYS A 261 9.34 -11.39 -11.84
C LYS A 261 8.02 -11.01 -12.51
N GLU A 262 7.01 -10.77 -11.73
CA GLU A 262 5.71 -10.36 -12.25
C GLU A 262 5.70 -8.87 -12.53
N GLU A 263 5.09 -8.49 -13.64
CA GLU A 263 4.95 -7.11 -14.10
C GLU A 263 3.48 -6.82 -14.42
N VAL A 264 3.07 -5.59 -14.18
CA VAL A 264 1.81 -5.00 -14.64
C VAL A 264 2.10 -3.65 -15.23
N GLN A 265 1.60 -3.41 -16.43
CA GLN A 265 1.74 -2.15 -17.14
C GLN A 265 0.43 -1.36 -17.08
N ILE A 266 0.52 -0.08 -16.74
CA ILE A 266 -0.62 0.81 -16.59
C ILE A 266 -0.34 2.07 -17.38
N ARG A 267 -1.21 2.43 -18.33
CA ARG A 267 -1.16 3.68 -19.08
C ARG A 267 -2.16 4.68 -18.53
N PHE A 268 -1.79 5.94 -18.52
CA PHE A 268 -2.62 7.04 -18.04
C PHE A 268 -2.85 8.06 -19.15
N SER A 269 -4.01 8.70 -19.16
CA SER A 269 -4.36 9.80 -20.07
C SER A 269 -4.65 11.09 -19.32
N THR A 270 -4.69 12.20 -20.05
CA THR A 270 -4.96 13.54 -19.51
C THR A 270 -6.34 13.71 -18.92
N ASP A 271 -7.31 12.90 -19.35
CA ASP A 271 -8.70 12.87 -18.87
C ASP A 271 -8.92 11.87 -17.71
N PHE A 272 -7.83 11.48 -17.02
CA PHE A 272 -7.82 10.55 -15.89
C PHE A 272 -8.21 9.12 -16.24
N GLY A 273 -8.22 8.81 -17.53
CA GLY A 273 -8.38 7.47 -18.05
C GLY A 273 -7.16 6.61 -17.65
N VAL A 274 -7.44 5.34 -17.43
CA VAL A 274 -6.44 4.33 -17.08
C VAL A 274 -6.70 3.08 -17.92
N GLN A 275 -5.65 2.44 -18.39
CA GLN A 275 -5.68 1.14 -19.00
C GLN A 275 -4.57 0.26 -18.47
N THR A 276 -4.86 -1.01 -18.25
CA THR A 276 -3.85 -1.97 -17.80
C THR A 276 -3.71 -3.09 -18.83
N ASP A 277 -2.51 -3.68 -18.91
CA ASP A 277 -2.25 -4.84 -19.79
C ASP A 277 -3.07 -6.09 -19.41
N ARG A 278 -3.58 -6.13 -18.17
CA ARG A 278 -4.40 -7.25 -17.66
C ARG A 278 -5.91 -7.04 -17.81
N ARG A 279 -6.35 -5.81 -18.08
CA ARG A 279 -7.78 -5.44 -18.14
C ARG A 279 -8.00 -4.55 -19.35
N PRO A 280 -8.46 -5.12 -20.48
CA PRO A 280 -8.60 -4.39 -21.74
C PRO A 280 -9.86 -3.51 -21.76
N TYR A 281 -10.14 -2.77 -20.69
CA TYR A 281 -11.30 -1.90 -20.58
C TYR A 281 -10.87 -0.47 -20.31
N SER A 282 -11.72 0.49 -20.69
CA SER A 282 -11.55 1.88 -20.28
C SER A 282 -11.87 2.01 -18.79
N LEU A 283 -10.87 2.43 -18.02
CA LEU A 283 -10.95 2.61 -16.58
C LEU A 283 -10.70 4.07 -16.24
N THR A 284 -11.20 4.53 -15.11
CA THR A 284 -10.91 5.89 -14.60
C THR A 284 -10.56 5.86 -13.11
N ILE A 285 -9.68 6.78 -12.70
CA ILE A 285 -9.31 6.98 -11.30
C ILE A 285 -9.58 8.42 -10.87
N ASP A 286 -9.60 8.66 -9.56
CA ASP A 286 -9.69 10.02 -9.05
C ASP A 286 -8.42 10.81 -9.46
N PRO A 287 -8.56 12.02 -10.02
CA PRO A 287 -7.44 12.87 -10.41
C PRO A 287 -6.40 13.10 -9.30
N LEU A 288 -6.82 13.12 -8.04
CA LEU A 288 -5.94 13.32 -6.90
C LEU A 288 -4.86 12.23 -6.81
N HIS A 289 -5.15 11.00 -7.24
CA HIS A 289 -4.19 9.91 -7.24
C HIS A 289 -3.12 10.05 -8.33
N MET A 290 -3.38 10.82 -9.41
CA MET A 290 -2.41 11.02 -10.48
C MET A 290 -1.36 12.11 -10.16
N ARG A 291 -1.51 12.85 -9.07
CA ARG A 291 -0.63 13.99 -8.73
C ARG A 291 0.84 13.61 -8.66
N PHE A 292 1.16 12.41 -8.18
CA PHE A 292 2.54 11.92 -8.16
C PHE A 292 3.18 11.92 -9.55
N LEU A 293 2.43 11.54 -10.60
CA LEU A 293 2.93 11.39 -11.97
C LEU A 293 3.31 12.71 -12.63
N SER A 294 2.88 13.84 -12.08
CA SER A 294 3.16 15.19 -12.58
C SER A 294 4.13 15.98 -11.70
N LEU A 295 4.67 15.38 -10.63
CA LEU A 295 5.63 16.08 -9.78
C LEU A 295 6.97 16.25 -10.50
N PRO A 296 7.58 17.44 -10.41
CA PRO A 296 8.96 17.64 -10.84
C PRO A 296 9.92 16.88 -9.92
N LEU A 297 11.09 16.52 -10.44
CA LEU A 297 12.08 15.70 -9.71
C LEU A 297 12.47 16.31 -8.36
N GLU A 298 12.55 17.64 -8.29
CA GLU A 298 12.93 18.40 -7.09
C GLU A 298 11.89 18.25 -5.96
N GLU A 299 10.63 18.04 -6.30
CA GLU A 299 9.56 17.77 -5.31
C GLU A 299 9.46 16.30 -4.94
N ILE A 300 9.88 15.40 -5.84
CA ILE A 300 9.89 13.96 -5.60
C ILE A 300 11.00 13.59 -4.62
N GLN A 301 12.20 14.11 -4.81
CA GLN A 301 13.34 13.79 -3.97
C GLN A 301 13.25 14.50 -2.61
N SER A 302 13.73 13.81 -1.57
CA SER A 302 13.89 14.43 -0.26
C SER A 302 14.87 15.61 -0.36
N PRO A 303 14.57 16.75 0.25
CA PRO A 303 15.51 17.88 0.33
C PRO A 303 16.75 17.56 1.19
N PHE A 304 16.72 16.45 1.96
CA PHE A 304 17.81 16.07 2.83
C PHE A 304 18.83 15.19 2.11
N LEU A 305 20.11 15.34 2.44
CA LEU A 305 21.20 14.56 1.87
C LEU A 305 21.20 13.12 2.38
N LEU A 306 20.79 12.91 3.63
CA LEU A 306 20.75 11.60 4.28
C LEU A 306 19.35 11.31 4.82
N ASP A 307 18.97 10.04 4.77
CA ASP A 307 17.67 9.56 5.24
C ASP A 307 17.87 8.57 6.39
N PHE A 308 17.81 9.06 7.62
CA PHE A 308 17.82 8.24 8.82
C PHE A 308 17.14 8.96 10.00
N GLU A 309 16.69 8.18 10.99
CA GLU A 309 16.25 8.72 12.27
C GLU A 309 17.41 8.62 13.28
N PRO A 310 17.71 9.68 14.04
CA PRO A 310 18.85 9.70 14.98
C PRO A 310 18.86 8.58 16.00
N ASP A 311 17.70 8.09 16.43
CA ASP A 311 17.53 6.98 17.37
C ASP A 311 17.85 5.61 16.75
N GLN A 312 17.86 5.50 15.43
CA GLN A 312 18.22 4.29 14.69
C GLN A 312 19.73 4.12 14.54
N ILE A 313 20.53 5.15 14.86
CA ILE A 313 21.98 5.11 14.69
C ILE A 313 22.63 4.39 15.88
N ALA A 314 23.29 3.28 15.58
CA ALA A 314 24.02 2.48 16.56
C ALA A 314 25.49 2.90 16.70
N SER A 315 26.12 3.40 15.64
CA SER A 315 27.48 3.89 15.68
C SER A 315 27.77 5.02 14.70
N ILE A 316 28.75 5.85 15.07
CA ILE A 316 29.27 6.93 14.24
C ILE A 316 30.75 6.68 13.99
N GLY A 317 31.16 6.65 12.73
CA GLY A 317 32.55 6.67 12.29
C GLY A 317 32.91 8.08 11.82
N LEU A 318 33.98 8.65 12.32
CA LEU A 318 34.52 9.95 11.88
C LEU A 318 35.91 9.75 11.28
N GLU A 319 36.17 10.44 10.18
CA GLU A 319 37.49 10.46 9.52
C GLU A 319 37.80 11.88 9.10
N GLN A 320 38.97 12.37 9.47
CA GLN A 320 39.50 13.66 9.07
C GLN A 320 41.03 13.57 8.91
N GLY A 321 41.52 13.56 7.69
CA GLY A 321 42.91 13.27 7.40
C GLY A 321 43.33 11.88 7.91
N GLU A 322 44.38 11.83 8.72
CA GLU A 322 44.84 10.56 9.34
C GLU A 322 44.07 10.16 10.61
N LYS A 323 43.20 11.04 11.11
CA LYS A 323 42.43 10.75 12.33
C LYS A 323 41.20 9.96 12.02
N VAL A 324 41.01 8.83 12.70
CA VAL A 324 39.84 7.99 12.57
C VAL A 324 39.30 7.65 13.94
N GLY A 325 38.01 7.90 14.17
CA GLY A 325 37.30 7.55 15.40
C GLY A 325 36.05 6.73 15.10
N THR A 326 35.69 5.80 15.96
CA THR A 326 34.42 5.06 15.89
C THR A 326 33.81 5.07 17.30
N PHE A 327 32.55 5.46 17.38
CA PHE A 327 31.80 5.62 18.60
C PHE A 327 30.52 4.80 18.51
N GLN A 328 30.18 4.09 19.59
CA GLN A 328 29.00 3.23 19.65
C GLN A 328 28.02 3.76 20.69
N ARG A 329 26.74 3.61 20.43
CA ARG A 329 25.71 3.98 21.39
C ARG A 329 25.60 2.90 22.48
N GLN A 330 25.79 3.28 23.73
CA GLN A 330 25.69 2.40 24.90
C GLN A 330 24.82 3.04 25.96
N SER A 331 23.76 2.36 26.40
CA SER A 331 22.91 2.78 27.54
C SER A 331 22.47 4.26 27.49
N GLY A 332 22.20 4.79 26.30
CA GLY A 332 21.74 6.17 26.12
C GLY A 332 22.84 7.22 26.00
N SER A 333 24.13 6.83 26.02
CA SER A 333 25.27 7.69 25.73
C SER A 333 26.16 7.11 24.62
N TRP A 334 27.31 7.69 24.40
CA TRP A 334 28.29 7.24 23.41
C TRP A 334 29.54 6.70 24.10
N ALA A 335 30.12 5.64 23.56
CA ALA A 335 31.37 5.08 23.98
C ALA A 335 32.33 4.95 22.80
N ASP A 336 33.65 5.03 23.08
CA ASP A 336 34.69 4.79 22.10
C ASP A 336 34.93 3.27 21.87
N ARG A 337 35.92 2.93 21.04
CA ARG A 337 36.28 1.53 20.76
C ARG A 337 36.80 0.75 21.96
N GLN A 338 37.17 1.44 23.03
CA GLN A 338 37.71 0.84 24.28
C GLN A 338 36.61 0.76 25.36
N ASP A 339 35.34 0.96 24.97
CA ASP A 339 34.16 1.01 25.85
C ASP A 339 34.23 2.14 26.91
N ARG A 340 35.09 3.15 26.73
CA ARG A 340 35.09 4.35 27.53
C ARG A 340 33.88 5.20 27.19
N LEU A 341 33.03 5.48 28.16
CA LEU A 341 31.94 6.43 28.00
C LEU A 341 32.49 7.84 27.75
N LEU A 342 31.94 8.48 26.74
CA LEU A 342 32.28 9.86 26.41
C LEU A 342 31.73 10.83 27.49
N SER A 343 32.41 11.95 27.69
CA SER A 343 31.89 13.05 28.50
C SER A 343 30.61 13.62 27.90
N ALA A 344 29.84 14.37 28.69
CA ALA A 344 28.61 15.00 28.22
C ALA A 344 28.85 15.97 27.05
N GLU A 345 30.00 16.61 26.98
CA GLU A 345 30.40 17.52 25.91
C GLU A 345 30.71 16.74 24.63
N GLU A 346 31.51 15.67 24.71
CA GLU A 346 31.86 14.79 23.61
C GLU A 346 30.58 14.08 23.04
N ALA A 347 29.74 13.55 23.92
CA ALA A 347 28.48 12.93 23.53
C ALA A 347 27.54 13.94 22.86
N GLY A 348 27.46 15.16 23.40
CA GLY A 348 26.68 16.25 22.84
C GLY A 348 27.11 16.64 21.42
N PHE A 349 28.42 16.59 21.14
CA PHE A 349 28.94 16.82 19.80
C PHE A 349 28.46 15.73 18.80
N LEU A 350 28.53 14.44 19.19
CA LEU A 350 28.04 13.36 18.32
C LEU A 350 26.53 13.44 18.08
N ASP A 351 25.75 13.82 19.10
CA ASP A 351 24.32 14.05 18.92
C ASP A 351 24.02 15.28 18.05
N ALA A 352 24.87 16.30 18.08
CA ALA A 352 24.79 17.43 17.15
C ALA A 352 25.12 17.01 15.71
N LEU A 353 26.12 16.14 15.52
CA LEU A 353 26.44 15.56 14.22
C LEU A 353 25.27 14.74 13.63
N LEU A 354 24.58 13.97 14.45
CA LEU A 354 23.40 13.21 14.02
C LEU A 354 22.30 14.15 13.54
N ARG A 355 21.97 15.18 14.33
CA ARG A 355 20.97 16.18 13.95
C ARG A 355 21.36 16.89 12.66
N TYR A 356 22.61 17.31 12.57
CA TYR A 356 23.09 17.95 11.37
C TYR A 356 23.03 17.03 10.14
N GLY A 357 23.47 15.79 10.24
CA GLY A 357 23.40 14.82 9.15
C GLY A 357 21.96 14.56 8.67
N LYS A 358 21.00 14.55 9.61
CA LYS A 358 19.57 14.47 9.27
C LYS A 358 19.04 15.74 8.61
N GLU A 359 19.48 16.92 9.09
CA GLU A 359 18.98 18.23 8.64
C GLU A 359 19.79 18.81 7.47
N ALA A 360 20.87 18.13 7.04
CA ALA A 360 21.69 18.57 5.91
C ALA A 360 20.84 18.59 4.63
N MET A 361 20.53 19.78 4.16
CA MET A 361 19.67 20.01 3.00
C MET A 361 20.48 20.04 1.72
N ARG A 362 19.86 19.65 0.62
CA ARG A 362 20.37 19.86 -0.73
C ARG A 362 20.19 21.32 -1.09
N GLY A 363 21.29 21.98 -1.41
CA GLY A 363 21.30 23.30 -2.03
C GLY A 363 21.37 23.19 -3.56
N GLU A 364 21.95 24.17 -4.21
CA GLU A 364 22.24 24.12 -5.64
C GLU A 364 23.34 23.06 -5.90
N PRO A 365 23.09 22.06 -6.77
CA PRO A 365 24.01 20.96 -6.98
C PRO A 365 25.27 21.41 -7.72
N MET A 366 26.40 20.86 -7.31
CA MET A 366 27.69 21.03 -7.96
C MET A 366 28.32 19.66 -8.23
N PRO A 367 29.16 19.49 -9.22
CA PRO A 367 29.90 18.26 -9.42
C PRO A 367 30.73 17.90 -8.17
N VAL A 368 30.77 16.61 -7.81
CA VAL A 368 31.67 16.14 -6.74
C VAL A 368 33.11 16.46 -7.09
N PRO A 369 33.90 17.13 -6.21
CA PRO A 369 35.29 17.38 -6.46
C PRO A 369 36.09 16.10 -6.75
N GLN A 370 37.01 16.15 -7.72
CA GLN A 370 37.88 15.02 -8.03
C GLN A 370 38.99 14.81 -6.99
N GLU A 371 39.23 15.81 -6.17
CA GLU A 371 40.19 15.76 -5.06
C GLU A 371 39.72 14.84 -3.94
N PRO A 372 40.63 14.27 -3.14
CA PRO A 372 40.26 13.52 -1.94
C PRO A 372 39.41 14.38 -1.02
N HIS A 373 38.37 13.78 -0.40
CA HIS A 373 37.53 14.50 0.58
C HIS A 373 38.37 14.92 1.79
N SER A 374 38.06 16.07 2.39
CA SER A 374 38.70 16.58 3.59
C SER A 374 38.34 15.75 4.82
N GLY A 375 37.16 15.13 4.79
CA GLY A 375 36.72 14.21 5.82
C GLY A 375 35.42 13.50 5.45
N LYS A 376 35.04 12.54 6.28
CA LYS A 376 33.74 11.84 6.18
C LYS A 376 33.18 11.49 7.53
N VAL A 377 31.88 11.43 7.64
CA VAL A 377 31.15 10.82 8.74
C VAL A 377 30.30 9.66 8.22
N MET A 378 30.35 8.55 8.93
CA MET A 378 29.61 7.33 8.61
C MET A 378 28.66 7.01 9.77
N PHE A 379 27.38 7.03 9.51
CA PHE A 379 26.33 6.66 10.45
C PHE A 379 25.92 5.21 10.17
N SER A 380 26.16 4.31 11.13
CA SER A 380 25.72 2.91 11.01
C SER A 380 24.34 2.76 11.63
N ILE A 381 23.36 2.39 10.80
CA ILE A 381 21.98 2.24 11.19
C ILE A 381 21.77 0.84 11.76
N SER A 382 21.30 0.75 13.01
CA SER A 382 20.88 -0.51 13.61
C SER A 382 19.45 -0.81 13.17
N ARG A 383 19.30 -1.38 11.98
CA ARG A 383 18.07 -2.11 11.63
C ARG A 383 18.24 -3.54 12.16
N GLN A 384 17.12 -4.22 12.50
CA GLN A 384 17.09 -5.59 13.03
C GLN A 384 18.20 -6.51 12.47
N PRO A 385 18.68 -7.56 13.17
CA PRO A 385 20.03 -8.16 13.04
C PRO A 385 20.46 -8.64 11.63
N LYS A 386 19.66 -8.46 10.59
CA LYS A 386 19.99 -8.88 9.21
C LYS A 386 20.26 -7.73 8.23
N GLU A 387 19.95 -6.47 8.55
CA GLU A 387 20.14 -5.36 7.61
C GLU A 387 20.95 -4.23 8.27
N ARG A 388 22.26 -4.30 8.16
CA ARG A 388 23.15 -3.19 8.53
C ARG A 388 23.19 -2.19 7.37
N GLY A 389 22.45 -1.09 7.50
CA GLY A 389 22.59 0.06 6.61
C GLY A 389 23.68 1.01 7.11
N SER A 390 24.30 1.73 6.21
CA SER A 390 25.16 2.86 6.55
C SER A 390 24.78 4.07 5.70
N ALA A 391 24.77 5.25 6.34
CA ALA A 391 24.67 6.52 5.65
C ALA A 391 26.03 7.22 5.78
N VAL A 392 26.57 7.72 4.69
CA VAL A 392 27.89 8.36 4.68
C VAL A 392 27.76 9.75 4.09
N LEU A 393 28.28 10.73 4.82
CA LEU A 393 28.43 12.10 4.38
C LEU A 393 29.92 12.38 4.21
N ARG A 394 30.31 12.92 3.06
CA ARG A 394 31.67 13.37 2.77
C ARG A 394 31.68 14.88 2.65
N TRP A 395 32.78 15.53 2.96
CA TRP A 395 32.95 16.94 2.76
C TRP A 395 34.30 17.32 2.17
N TRP A 396 34.31 18.43 1.46
CA TRP A 396 35.49 19.05 0.88
C TRP A 396 35.55 20.51 1.30
N VAL A 397 36.72 20.94 1.74
CA VAL A 397 36.98 22.35 2.02
C VAL A 397 37.52 22.98 0.74
N GLN A 398 36.85 23.98 0.23
CA GLN A 398 37.24 24.70 -0.96
C GLN A 398 38.32 25.74 -0.65
N SER A 399 39.03 26.25 -1.68
CA SER A 399 40.08 27.25 -1.54
C SER A 399 39.62 28.58 -0.92
N ASP A 400 38.32 28.88 -1.02
CA ASP A 400 37.70 30.05 -0.39
C ASP A 400 37.18 29.79 1.02
N GLY A 401 37.40 28.58 1.57
CA GLY A 401 36.95 28.16 2.89
C GLY A 401 35.48 27.68 2.92
N SER A 402 34.78 27.70 1.80
CA SER A 402 33.43 27.09 1.72
C SER A 402 33.52 25.55 1.81
N ILE A 403 32.43 24.94 2.26
CA ILE A 403 32.36 23.48 2.41
C ILE A 403 31.33 22.93 1.44
N LEU A 404 31.73 21.95 0.67
CA LEU A 404 30.83 21.12 -0.14
C LEU A 404 30.61 19.78 0.56
N MET A 405 29.39 19.28 0.51
CA MET A 405 28.99 17.99 1.12
C MET A 405 28.33 17.10 0.10
N SER A 406 28.57 15.82 0.18
CA SER A 406 27.93 14.82 -0.67
C SER A 406 27.60 13.55 0.12
N ALA A 407 26.47 12.95 -0.19
CA ALA A 407 26.16 11.59 0.28
C ALA A 407 27.04 10.56 -0.46
N GLN A 408 27.25 9.38 0.15
CA GLN A 408 27.95 8.30 -0.50
C GLN A 408 27.24 7.89 -1.79
N ASN A 409 28.00 7.68 -2.86
CA ASN A 409 27.53 7.31 -4.20
C ASN A 409 26.77 8.42 -4.96
N SER A 410 26.66 9.62 -4.42
CA SER A 410 26.16 10.77 -5.17
C SER A 410 27.24 11.27 -6.14
N THR A 411 26.83 11.66 -7.33
CA THR A 411 27.67 12.39 -8.31
C THR A 411 27.64 13.89 -8.09
N GLU A 412 26.82 14.37 -7.15
CA GLU A 412 26.58 15.77 -6.83
C GLU A 412 27.05 16.09 -5.42
N ALA A 413 27.58 17.28 -5.24
CA ALA A 413 27.93 17.88 -3.96
C ALA A 413 27.11 19.16 -3.76
N TYR A 414 26.87 19.53 -2.52
CA TYR A 414 25.99 20.62 -2.14
C TYR A 414 26.70 21.56 -1.15
N PRO A 415 26.53 22.89 -1.27
CA PRO A 415 27.10 23.84 -0.32
C PRO A 415 26.57 23.61 1.09
N SER A 416 27.45 23.68 2.08
CA SER A 416 27.10 23.60 3.50
C SER A 416 27.22 24.99 4.15
N SER A 417 26.23 25.34 4.94
CA SER A 417 26.26 26.57 5.77
C SER A 417 27.02 26.39 7.10
N VAL A 418 27.45 25.17 7.42
CA VAL A 418 28.08 24.85 8.72
C VAL A 418 29.55 24.52 8.52
N ASN A 419 30.41 25.11 9.35
CA ASN A 419 31.83 24.78 9.38
C ASN A 419 32.09 23.46 10.12
N PHE A 420 31.85 22.36 9.43
CA PHE A 420 31.95 21.01 9.92
C PHE A 420 33.38 20.62 10.30
N GLU A 421 34.35 21.12 9.56
CA GLU A 421 35.75 20.75 9.71
C GLU A 421 36.33 21.20 11.05
N ALA A 422 36.07 22.44 11.44
CA ALA A 422 36.54 22.96 12.72
C ALA A 422 35.96 22.19 13.90
N GLY A 423 34.65 21.86 13.85
CA GLY A 423 33.98 21.09 14.90
C GLY A 423 34.54 19.68 15.04
N VAL A 424 34.80 18.97 13.96
CA VAL A 424 35.38 17.63 13.96
C VAL A 424 36.85 17.68 14.45
N ALA A 425 37.63 18.69 14.01
CA ALA A 425 39.01 18.87 14.47
C ALA A 425 39.12 19.11 15.98
N ASP A 426 38.24 19.93 16.54
CA ASP A 426 38.15 20.21 17.96
C ASP A 426 37.75 18.98 18.77
N PHE A 427 36.74 18.24 18.28
CA PHE A 427 36.31 16.97 18.90
C PHE A 427 37.47 15.97 19.01
N PHE A 428 38.20 15.74 17.89
CA PHE A 428 39.38 14.85 17.95
C PHE A 428 40.48 15.32 18.91
N ARG A 429 40.61 16.64 19.10
CA ARG A 429 41.56 17.20 20.04
C ARG A 429 41.14 16.89 21.47
N THR A 430 39.87 17.04 21.81
CA THR A 430 39.31 16.78 23.15
C THR A 430 39.41 15.29 23.49
N VAL A 431 38.92 14.41 22.61
CA VAL A 431 38.98 12.95 22.81
C VAL A 431 40.41 12.44 22.97
N SER A 432 41.39 13.04 22.26
CA SER A 432 42.79 12.64 22.35
C SER A 432 43.48 13.11 23.65
N GLN A 433 42.99 14.17 24.28
CA GLN A 433 43.54 14.66 25.56
C GLN A 433 43.06 13.80 26.72
N ASP A 434 41.81 13.43 26.75
CA ASP A 434 41.23 12.58 27.80
C ASP A 434 41.78 11.14 27.79
N SER A 435 42.25 10.66 26.63
CA SER A 435 42.87 9.33 26.49
C SER A 435 44.30 9.27 27.10
N ARG A 436 44.87 10.38 27.53
CA ARG A 436 46.23 10.48 28.13
C ARG A 436 46.25 10.71 29.64
N GLN A 437 45.09 10.90 30.25
CA GLN A 437 44.90 10.92 31.70
C GLN A 437 44.41 9.56 32.21
#